data_5b3be326a355ec52e7c551340cc7301a
#
_entry.id   5b3be326a355ec52e7c551340cc7301a
#
_cell.length_a   1.000
_cell.length_b   1.000
_cell.length_c   1.000
_cell.angle_alpha   90.00
_cell.angle_beta   90.00
_cell.angle_gamma   90.00
#
_symmetry.space_group_name_H-M   'P 1'
#
loop_
_entity.id
_entity.type
_entity.pdbx_description
1 polymer ?
#
loop_
_entity_poly.entity_id
_entity_poly.type
_entity_poly.pdbx_seq_one_letter_code
_entity_poly.pdbx_strand_id
1 'polypeptide(L)'
;MKKLVTLTLILSSFLVFSQTTKEFVDNVVNEVESNSKLEQLAHELFDVIGPRLVGTPQMKQAHDWAIKKYESWGIEAYNHEWGKWRGWERGITHIDMIKPRLSTLTGRQLAWSPSTKKKRSYC
;
A
#
# COMPACT_ATOMS: atom_id res chain seq x y z
N MET A 1 -5.95 -58.76 -17.56
CA MET A 1 -6.04 -57.90 -16.34
C MET A 1 -5.12 -56.69 -16.40
N LYS A 2 -3.80 -56.81 -16.65
CA LYS A 2 -2.87 -55.67 -16.72
C LYS A 2 -3.27 -54.59 -17.73
N LYS A 3 -3.67 -54.99 -18.96
CA LYS A 3 -4.10 -54.04 -20.01
C LYS A 3 -5.40 -53.26 -19.67
N LEU A 4 -6.29 -53.89 -18.91
CA LEU A 4 -7.53 -53.24 -18.44
C LEU A 4 -7.25 -52.19 -17.40
N VAL A 5 -6.35 -52.48 -16.44
CA VAL A 5 -5.92 -51.56 -15.40
C VAL A 5 -5.19 -50.34 -16.00
N THR A 6 -4.34 -50.58 -17.02
CA THR A 6 -3.64 -49.47 -17.70
C THR A 6 -4.62 -48.55 -18.47
N LEU A 7 -5.64 -49.13 -19.11
CA LEU A 7 -6.66 -48.40 -19.82
C LEU A 7 -7.50 -47.54 -18.84
N THR A 8 -7.87 -48.11 -17.69
CA THR A 8 -8.63 -47.39 -16.67
C THR A 8 -7.81 -46.23 -16.07
N LEU A 9 -6.49 -46.42 -15.87
CA LEU A 9 -5.59 -45.37 -15.38
C LEU A 9 -5.42 -44.23 -16.38
N ILE A 10 -5.36 -44.54 -17.69
CA ILE A 10 -5.30 -43.53 -18.74
C ILE A 10 -6.64 -42.77 -18.85
N LEU A 11 -7.78 -43.47 -18.73
CA LEU A 11 -9.09 -42.84 -18.77
C LEU A 11 -9.34 -41.92 -17.55
N SER A 12 -8.84 -42.28 -16.38
CA SER A 12 -8.98 -41.45 -15.18
C SER A 12 -8.16 -40.16 -15.24
N SER A 13 -7.05 -40.13 -15.97
CA SER A 13 -6.27 -38.91 -16.16
C SER A 13 -6.94 -37.85 -17.02
N PHE A 14 -7.93 -38.22 -17.86
CA PHE A 14 -8.75 -37.26 -18.61
C PHE A 14 -9.88 -36.62 -17.78
N LEU A 15 -10.21 -37.16 -16.62
CA LEU A 15 -11.24 -36.60 -15.75
C LEU A 15 -10.75 -35.47 -14.83
N VAL A 16 -9.44 -35.24 -14.77
CA VAL A 16 -8.86 -34.08 -14.09
C VAL A 16 -8.87 -32.87 -15.03
N PHE A 17 -10.00 -32.58 -15.66
CA PHE A 17 -10.19 -31.30 -16.27
C PHE A 17 -10.50 -30.31 -15.17
N SER A 18 -9.56 -29.40 -14.94
CA SER A 18 -9.69 -28.18 -14.20
C SER A 18 -11.10 -27.60 -14.36
N GLN A 19 -11.80 -27.51 -13.24
CA GLN A 19 -13.06 -26.80 -13.20
C GLN A 19 -12.79 -25.38 -13.70
N THR A 20 -13.39 -25.13 -14.73
CA THR A 20 -13.52 -24.05 -15.65
C THR A 20 -12.97 -22.73 -15.14
N THR A 21 -11.86 -22.32 -15.69
CA THR A 21 -11.32 -20.95 -15.64
C THR A 21 -12.41 -19.89 -15.78
N LYS A 22 -13.48 -20.17 -16.53
CA LYS A 22 -14.61 -19.25 -16.72
C LYS A 22 -15.43 -19.04 -15.45
N GLU A 23 -15.84 -20.09 -14.76
CA GLU A 23 -16.62 -19.97 -13.51
C GLU A 23 -15.84 -19.21 -12.42
N PHE A 24 -14.55 -19.49 -12.32
CA PHE A 24 -13.67 -18.74 -11.42
C PHE A 24 -13.62 -17.25 -11.81
N VAL A 25 -13.43 -16.95 -13.10
CA VAL A 25 -13.40 -15.56 -13.58
C VAL A 25 -14.73 -14.86 -13.36
N ASP A 26 -15.84 -15.51 -13.65
CA ASP A 26 -17.18 -14.96 -13.43
C ASP A 26 -17.43 -14.65 -11.93
N ASN A 27 -17.00 -15.54 -11.03
CA ASN A 27 -17.08 -15.31 -9.58
C ASN A 27 -16.21 -14.12 -9.15
N VAL A 28 -15.01 -13.99 -9.67
CA VAL A 28 -14.14 -12.83 -9.37
C VAL A 28 -14.76 -11.53 -9.87
N VAL A 29 -15.29 -11.53 -11.10
CA VAL A 29 -15.95 -10.35 -11.67
C VAL A 29 -17.17 -9.96 -10.82
N ASN A 30 -18.03 -10.91 -10.49
CA ASN A 30 -19.20 -10.67 -9.65
C ASN A 30 -18.82 -10.11 -8.27
N GLU A 31 -17.76 -10.63 -7.65
CA GLU A 31 -17.28 -10.12 -6.36
C GLU A 31 -16.79 -8.67 -6.48
N VAL A 32 -16.03 -8.37 -7.54
CA VAL A 32 -15.52 -7.00 -7.78
C VAL A 32 -16.67 -6.02 -8.05
N GLU A 33 -17.69 -6.41 -8.82
CA GLU A 33 -18.82 -5.54 -9.15
C GLU A 33 -19.80 -5.35 -7.98
N SER A 34 -20.03 -6.40 -7.20
CA SER A 34 -21.07 -6.40 -6.16
C SER A 34 -20.55 -6.05 -4.76
N ASN A 35 -19.29 -6.40 -4.46
CA ASN A 35 -18.72 -6.32 -3.11
C ASN A 35 -17.38 -5.58 -3.05
N SER A 36 -17.06 -4.77 -4.06
CA SER A 36 -15.78 -4.06 -4.11
C SER A 36 -15.59 -3.19 -2.87
N LYS A 37 -14.47 -3.35 -2.20
CA LYS A 37 -14.03 -2.51 -1.08
C LYS A 37 -12.95 -1.51 -1.49
N LEU A 38 -12.76 -1.31 -2.81
CA LEU A 38 -11.68 -0.50 -3.33
C LEU A 38 -11.73 0.95 -2.83
N GLU A 39 -12.90 1.58 -2.84
CA GLU A 39 -13.08 2.95 -2.34
C GLU A 39 -12.77 3.05 -0.85
N GLN A 40 -13.25 2.11 -0.05
CA GLN A 40 -12.96 2.07 1.38
C GLN A 40 -11.47 1.91 1.65
N LEU A 41 -10.81 0.97 0.97
CA LEU A 41 -9.37 0.74 1.12
C LEU A 41 -8.55 1.94 0.64
N ALA A 42 -8.96 2.57 -0.45
CA ALA A 42 -8.34 3.79 -0.96
C ALA A 42 -8.47 4.95 0.05
N HIS A 43 -9.67 5.17 0.61
CA HIS A 43 -9.90 6.18 1.63
C HIS A 43 -9.02 5.94 2.88
N GLU A 44 -9.01 4.71 3.40
CA GLU A 44 -8.18 4.37 4.57
C GLU A 44 -6.69 4.65 4.31
N LEU A 45 -6.19 4.28 3.12
CA LEU A 45 -4.78 4.38 2.80
C LEU A 45 -4.35 5.79 2.37
N PHE A 46 -5.16 6.50 1.59
CA PHE A 46 -4.79 7.79 1.01
C PHE A 46 -5.23 8.98 1.86
N ASP A 47 -6.40 8.90 2.49
CA ASP A 47 -6.96 10.03 3.23
C ASP A 47 -6.66 9.91 4.73
N VAL A 48 -6.86 8.73 5.33
CA VAL A 48 -6.66 8.54 6.77
C VAL A 48 -5.17 8.42 7.12
N ILE A 49 -4.41 7.56 6.44
CA ILE A 49 -2.98 7.40 6.68
C ILE A 49 -2.18 8.51 5.97
N GLY A 50 -2.55 8.82 4.73
CA GLY A 50 -1.98 9.92 3.96
C GLY A 50 -0.62 9.63 3.34
N PRO A 51 0.21 10.67 3.09
CA PRO A 51 1.49 10.55 2.40
C PRO A 51 2.48 9.64 3.14
N ARG A 52 3.05 8.68 2.41
CA ARG A 52 3.90 7.62 2.96
C ARG A 52 5.29 7.62 2.33
N LEU A 53 6.18 8.39 2.91
CA LEU A 53 7.59 8.36 2.51
C LEU A 53 8.36 7.35 3.36
N VAL A 54 9.37 6.72 2.78
CA VAL A 54 10.25 5.78 3.49
C VAL A 54 10.81 6.43 4.76
N GLY A 55 10.72 5.70 5.88
CA GLY A 55 11.19 6.18 7.18
C GLY A 55 10.29 7.20 7.87
N THR A 56 9.07 7.43 7.38
CA THR A 56 8.08 8.27 8.07
C THR A 56 7.16 7.43 8.96
N PRO A 57 6.56 8.03 10.01
CA PRO A 57 5.56 7.35 10.84
C PRO A 57 4.38 6.84 10.03
N GLN A 58 3.93 7.58 9.01
CA GLN A 58 2.83 7.20 8.12
C GLN A 58 3.15 5.93 7.32
N MET A 59 4.41 5.74 6.92
CA MET A 59 4.82 4.49 6.25
C MET A 59 4.67 3.30 7.19
N LYS A 60 5.09 3.45 8.46
CA LYS A 60 4.88 2.40 9.46
C LYS A 60 3.40 2.09 9.67
N GLN A 61 2.56 3.12 9.79
CA GLN A 61 1.11 2.96 9.93
C GLN A 61 0.52 2.21 8.72
N ALA A 62 1.00 2.51 7.50
CA ALA A 62 0.54 1.81 6.30
C ALA A 62 0.94 0.33 6.29
N HIS A 63 2.14 0.00 6.75
CA HIS A 63 2.57 -1.39 6.88
C HIS A 63 1.70 -2.14 7.91
N ASP A 64 1.49 -1.55 9.09
CA ASP A 64 0.67 -2.15 10.14
C ASP A 64 -0.80 -2.30 9.68
N TRP A 65 -1.31 -1.33 8.93
CA TRP A 65 -2.63 -1.39 8.30
C TRP A 65 -2.73 -2.54 7.28
N ALA A 66 -1.75 -2.67 6.39
CA ALA A 66 -1.74 -3.74 5.39
C ALA A 66 -1.74 -5.13 6.03
N ILE A 67 -0.90 -5.35 7.06
CA ILE A 67 -0.88 -6.61 7.81
C ILE A 67 -2.27 -6.91 8.36
N LYS A 68 -2.89 -5.97 9.08
CA LYS A 68 -4.23 -6.16 9.65
C LYS A 68 -5.29 -6.47 8.59
N LYS A 69 -5.19 -5.87 7.39
CA LYS A 69 -6.10 -6.18 6.29
C LYS A 69 -5.92 -7.61 5.78
N TYR A 70 -4.69 -8.06 5.54
CA TYR A 70 -4.41 -9.43 5.15
C TYR A 70 -4.87 -10.43 6.20
N GLU A 71 -4.58 -10.18 7.48
CA GLU A 71 -5.05 -11.02 8.58
C GLU A 71 -6.59 -11.09 8.64
N SER A 72 -7.29 -9.98 8.39
CA SER A 72 -8.76 -9.94 8.34
C SER A 72 -9.35 -10.78 7.20
N TRP A 73 -8.55 -11.08 6.18
CA TRP A 73 -8.91 -11.97 5.08
C TRP A 73 -8.41 -13.40 5.28
N GLY A 74 -7.84 -13.72 6.45
CA GLY A 74 -7.30 -15.03 6.77
C GLY A 74 -5.95 -15.32 6.11
N ILE A 75 -5.25 -14.29 5.65
CA ILE A 75 -3.92 -14.40 5.02
C ILE A 75 -2.88 -14.01 6.05
N GLU A 76 -1.94 -14.91 6.34
CA GLU A 76 -0.80 -14.62 7.20
C GLU A 76 0.10 -13.56 6.55
N ALA A 77 0.40 -12.49 7.30
CA ALA A 77 1.23 -11.40 6.81
C ALA A 77 2.14 -10.86 7.92
N TYR A 78 3.35 -10.48 7.55
CA TYR A 78 4.32 -9.90 8.49
C TYR A 78 5.23 -8.89 7.79
N ASN A 79 5.78 -7.97 8.58
CA ASN A 79 6.81 -7.05 8.11
C ASN A 79 8.16 -7.75 8.05
N HIS A 80 8.79 -7.71 6.88
CA HIS A 80 10.17 -8.18 6.72
C HIS A 80 11.14 -6.99 6.75
N GLU A 81 12.06 -6.99 7.72
CA GLU A 81 13.11 -5.96 7.80
C GLU A 81 14.16 -6.24 6.70
N TRP A 82 14.25 -5.36 5.72
CA TRP A 82 15.22 -5.44 4.62
C TRP A 82 16.37 -4.44 4.76
N GLY A 83 16.25 -3.46 5.66
CA GLY A 83 17.28 -2.45 5.88
C GLY A 83 16.83 -1.31 6.79
N LYS A 84 17.69 -0.30 6.88
CA LYS A 84 17.44 0.90 7.69
C LYS A 84 17.51 2.15 6.83
N TRP A 85 16.62 3.08 7.09
CA TRP A 85 16.58 4.36 6.41
C TRP A 85 16.48 5.50 7.40
N ARG A 86 16.91 6.70 6.98
CA ARG A 86 16.79 7.91 7.80
C ARG A 86 15.30 8.27 7.94
N GLY A 87 14.81 8.29 9.16
CA GLY A 87 13.49 8.81 9.47
C GLY A 87 13.39 10.29 9.14
N TRP A 88 12.19 10.73 8.76
CA TRP A 88 11.87 12.12 8.52
C TRP A 88 10.41 12.39 8.83
N GLU A 89 10.17 13.54 9.45
CA GLU A 89 8.82 14.02 9.73
C GLU A 89 8.76 15.49 9.34
N ARG A 90 7.64 15.88 8.72
CA ARG A 90 7.45 17.25 8.28
C ARG A 90 7.15 18.15 9.47
N GLY A 91 8.01 19.11 9.71
CA GLY A 91 7.78 20.18 10.67
C GLY A 91 6.95 21.33 10.09
N ILE A 92 6.80 22.38 10.91
CA ILE A 92 6.13 23.61 10.49
C ILE A 92 7.05 24.36 9.53
N THR A 93 6.48 24.81 8.40
CA THR A 93 7.14 25.73 7.47
C THR A 93 6.48 27.10 7.57
N HIS A 94 7.26 28.09 7.97
CA HIS A 94 6.83 29.49 8.05
C HIS A 94 7.86 30.37 7.34
N ILE A 95 7.40 31.15 6.36
CA ILE A 95 8.24 31.99 5.51
C ILE A 95 7.59 33.37 5.40
N ASP A 96 8.30 34.41 5.85
CA ASP A 96 7.86 35.78 5.70
C ASP A 96 8.86 36.55 4.84
N MET A 97 8.33 37.27 3.86
CA MET A 97 9.04 38.34 3.18
C MET A 97 8.98 39.59 4.06
N ILE A 98 10.15 40.11 4.44
CA ILE A 98 10.25 41.28 5.34
C ILE A 98 10.46 42.59 4.59
N LYS A 99 10.95 42.54 3.36
CA LYS A 99 11.15 43.69 2.48
C LYS A 99 10.69 43.36 1.07
N PRO A 100 10.13 44.30 0.31
CA PRO A 100 9.84 45.70 0.63
C PRO A 100 8.64 45.93 1.56
N ARG A 101 7.85 44.88 1.80
CA ARG A 101 6.71 44.85 2.74
C ARG A 101 6.60 43.52 3.45
N LEU A 102 6.04 43.51 4.64
CA LEU A 102 5.75 42.25 5.34
C LEU A 102 4.65 41.48 4.59
N SER A 103 4.95 40.24 4.23
CA SER A 103 3.99 39.34 3.59
C SER A 103 4.37 37.89 3.85
N THR A 104 3.42 37.08 4.28
CA THR A 104 3.63 35.64 4.46
C THR A 104 3.60 34.96 3.11
N LEU A 105 4.60 34.13 2.85
CA LEU A 105 4.75 33.36 1.63
C LEU A 105 4.37 31.90 1.87
N THR A 106 3.70 31.30 0.90
CA THR A 106 3.43 29.87 0.92
C THR A 106 4.65 29.11 0.41
N GLY A 107 5.16 28.21 1.23
CA GLY A 107 6.28 27.33 0.86
C GLY A 107 6.16 25.98 1.54
N ARG A 108 6.81 25.00 0.97
CA ARG A 108 6.85 23.65 1.53
C ARG A 108 8.25 23.08 1.37
N GLN A 109 8.85 22.65 2.49
CA GLN A 109 10.16 22.01 2.44
C GLN A 109 10.08 20.65 1.74
N LEU A 110 11.16 20.29 1.06
CA LEU A 110 11.33 18.97 0.48
C LEU A 110 11.54 17.93 1.57
N ALA A 111 11.20 16.69 1.28
CA ALA A 111 11.45 15.57 2.18
C ALA A 111 12.95 15.46 2.49
N TRP A 112 13.26 15.03 3.71
CA TRP A 112 14.63 14.93 4.28
C TRP A 112 15.42 16.23 4.37
N SER A 113 14.78 17.38 4.12
CA SER A 113 15.39 18.68 4.39
C SER A 113 15.63 18.86 5.90
N PRO A 114 16.79 19.39 6.30
CA PRO A 114 17.05 19.71 7.70
C PRO A 114 16.22 20.91 8.16
N SER A 115 15.93 20.96 9.46
CA SER A 115 15.35 22.15 10.08
C SER A 115 16.34 23.32 10.08
N THR A 116 15.81 24.55 10.02
CA THR A 116 16.61 25.75 10.25
C THR A 116 16.97 25.83 11.76
N LYS A 117 18.26 25.93 12.08
CA LYS A 117 18.73 26.04 13.48
C LYS A 117 18.43 27.41 14.10
N LYS A 118 18.32 28.45 13.27
CA LYS A 118 17.99 29.82 13.67
C LYS A 118 17.15 30.47 12.59
N LYS A 119 16.33 31.45 13.01
CA LYS A 119 15.65 32.34 12.09
C LYS A 119 16.68 33.00 11.16
N ARG A 120 16.57 32.78 9.88
CA ARG A 120 17.46 33.42 8.88
C ARG A 120 16.67 34.51 8.18
N SER A 121 17.20 35.72 8.20
CA SER A 121 16.76 36.82 7.34
C SER A 121 17.78 37.02 6.23
N TYR A 122 17.31 37.12 5.03
CA TYR A 122 18.11 37.53 3.87
C TYR A 122 17.62 38.93 3.47
N CYS A 123 18.56 39.83 3.30
CA CYS A 123 18.30 41.19 2.78
C CYS A 123 18.36 41.17 1.28
#